data_3d040e0c3a0f5a3dd77cfa0eaff857eb
#
_entry.id   3d040e0c3a0f5a3dd77cfa0eaff857eb
#
_cell.length_a   1.000
_cell.length_b   1.000
_cell.length_c   1.000
_cell.angle_alpha   90.00
_cell.angle_beta   90.00
_cell.angle_gamma   90.00
#
_symmetry.space_group_name_H-M   'P 1'
#
loop_
_entity.id
_entity.type
_entity.pdbx_description
1 polymer ?
#
loop_
_entity_poly.entity_id
_entity_poly.type
_entity_poly.pdbx_seq_one_letter_code
_entity_poly.pdbx_strand_id
1 'polypeptide(L)'
;MKRTNRNYFPHEYTAKDDPKCERLIFKMGMEGYGIFWALLEVLRAQPDYTYPLENIPLVAYKYRTESEKVRRVVFDFGLFNVVDDKIFFSNGLIRRMQPMDEEHKSRSEGGKKGMANRWKNNSVIKSANNTVDNSVSNTLNNNKNRIDKNRTDKKKLSIESKESTDKPCEGLPNARRLSSPRSK
;
A
#
# COMPACT_ATOMS: atom_id res chain seq x y z
N MET A 1 12.23 -5.70 13.22
CA MET A 1 11.07 -6.08 12.38
C MET A 1 11.26 -5.50 10.98
N LYS A 2 11.32 -6.31 9.92
CA LYS A 2 11.39 -5.80 8.55
C LYS A 2 10.02 -5.24 8.18
N ARG A 3 9.91 -3.92 8.05
CA ARG A 3 8.75 -3.24 7.49
C ARG A 3 8.52 -3.76 6.07
N THR A 4 7.41 -4.39 5.82
CA THR A 4 6.95 -4.58 4.45
C THR A 4 6.42 -3.24 3.98
N ASN A 5 7.22 -2.64 3.14
CA ASN A 5 7.02 -1.29 2.66
C ASN A 5 5.91 -1.27 1.60
N ARG A 6 4.66 -1.24 2.03
CA ARG A 6 3.56 -0.80 1.18
C ARG A 6 3.47 0.71 1.30
N ASN A 7 3.99 1.39 0.31
CA ASN A 7 4.09 2.85 0.28
C ASN A 7 2.77 3.56 -0.03
N TYR A 8 1.63 2.89 0.13
CA TYR A 8 0.32 3.47 -0.13
C TYR A 8 -0.68 3.12 0.98
N PHE A 9 -1.73 3.90 1.06
CA PHE A 9 -2.94 3.61 1.82
C PHE A 9 -4.17 3.96 0.98
N PRO A 10 -5.33 3.31 1.20
CA PRO A 10 -6.53 3.57 0.42
C PRO A 10 -7.01 5.01 0.62
N HIS A 11 -7.25 5.71 -0.49
CA HIS A 11 -7.90 7.02 -0.52
C HIS A 11 -9.28 6.85 -1.15
N GLU A 12 -10.33 7.14 -0.38
CA GLU A 12 -11.70 7.14 -0.87
C GLU A 12 -11.96 8.45 -1.62
N TYR A 13 -12.44 8.40 -2.86
CA TYR A 13 -12.75 9.60 -3.65
C TYR A 13 -13.86 10.46 -3.03
N THR A 14 -14.69 9.87 -2.17
CA THR A 14 -15.75 10.53 -1.40
C THR A 14 -15.26 11.12 -0.08
N ALA A 15 -13.99 11.04 0.25
CA ALA A 15 -13.46 11.55 1.52
C ALA A 15 -13.72 13.06 1.72
N LYS A 16 -13.80 13.83 0.64
CA LYS A 16 -14.15 15.26 0.66
C LYS A 16 -15.60 15.52 1.07
N ASP A 17 -16.50 14.54 0.84
CA ASP A 17 -17.94 14.63 1.11
C ASP A 17 -18.28 14.23 2.57
N ASP A 18 -17.28 13.86 3.37
CA ASP A 18 -17.44 13.67 4.81
C ASP A 18 -17.73 15.02 5.48
N PRO A 19 -18.79 15.15 6.31
CA PRO A 19 -19.17 16.42 6.94
C PRO A 19 -18.04 17.10 7.73
N LYS A 20 -17.10 16.33 8.26
CA LYS A 20 -15.92 16.86 8.96
C LYS A 20 -14.91 17.46 7.97
N CYS A 21 -14.70 16.79 6.84
CA CYS A 21 -13.84 17.31 5.77
C CYS A 21 -14.48 18.54 5.09
N GLU A 22 -15.80 18.53 4.85
CA GLU A 22 -16.51 19.70 4.31
C GLU A 22 -16.36 20.91 5.24
N ARG A 23 -16.54 20.72 6.56
CA ARG A 23 -16.32 21.78 7.55
C ARG A 23 -14.89 22.28 7.54
N LEU A 24 -13.91 21.40 7.41
CA LEU A 24 -12.51 21.75 7.31
C LEU A 24 -12.25 22.60 6.06
N ILE A 25 -12.74 22.16 4.90
CA ILE A 25 -12.58 22.87 3.63
C ILE A 25 -13.27 24.23 3.71
N PHE A 26 -14.48 24.31 4.27
CA PHE A 26 -15.19 25.58 4.43
C PHE A 26 -14.43 26.60 5.30
N LYS A 27 -13.80 26.16 6.40
CA LYS A 27 -13.10 27.05 7.33
C LYS A 27 -11.64 27.34 6.97
N MET A 28 -10.95 26.42 6.35
CA MET A 28 -9.51 26.53 6.09
C MET A 28 -9.12 26.35 4.62
N GLY A 29 -10.10 26.14 3.75
CA GLY A 29 -9.86 25.96 2.32
C GLY A 29 -9.06 24.70 2.00
N MET A 30 -8.45 24.68 0.82
CA MET A 30 -7.63 23.57 0.34
C MET A 30 -6.33 23.39 1.15
N GLU A 31 -5.84 24.45 1.81
CA GLU A 31 -4.70 24.35 2.70
C GLU A 31 -5.02 23.42 3.88
N GLY A 32 -6.18 23.61 4.52
CA GLY A 32 -6.62 22.74 5.62
C GLY A 32 -6.79 21.29 5.17
N TYR A 33 -7.37 21.07 4.01
CA TYR A 33 -7.53 19.73 3.42
C TYR A 33 -6.17 19.10 3.08
N GLY A 34 -5.23 19.89 2.55
CA GLY A 34 -3.85 19.44 2.32
C GLY A 34 -3.13 19.04 3.61
N ILE A 35 -3.26 19.83 4.68
CA ILE A 35 -2.72 19.51 6.01
C ILE A 35 -3.31 18.20 6.54
N PHE A 36 -4.61 17.99 6.40
CA PHE A 36 -5.26 16.74 6.82
C PHE A 36 -4.64 15.52 6.15
N TRP A 37 -4.46 15.55 4.82
CA TRP A 37 -3.83 14.44 4.10
C TRP A 37 -2.36 14.25 4.45
N ALA A 38 -1.60 15.34 4.60
CA ALA A 38 -0.21 15.29 5.05
C ALA A 38 -0.07 14.64 6.43
N LEU A 39 -1.00 14.92 7.34
CA LEU A 39 -1.04 14.27 8.66
C LEU A 39 -1.37 12.78 8.56
N LEU A 40 -2.29 12.37 7.68
CA LEU A 40 -2.57 10.96 7.44
C LEU A 40 -1.34 10.21 6.90
N GLU A 41 -0.56 10.83 6.01
CA GLU A 41 0.70 10.27 5.53
C GLU A 41 1.73 10.12 6.65
N VAL A 42 1.84 11.11 7.51
CA VAL A 42 2.73 11.06 8.69
C VAL A 42 2.32 9.92 9.63
N LEU A 43 1.03 9.80 9.94
CA LEU A 43 0.50 8.72 10.78
C LEU A 43 0.73 7.34 10.12
N ARG A 44 0.49 7.23 8.82
CA ARG A 44 0.72 5.98 8.08
C ARG A 44 2.17 5.51 8.12
N ALA A 45 3.11 6.44 8.19
CA ALA A 45 4.53 6.12 8.31
C ALA A 45 4.92 5.56 9.68
N GLN A 46 4.09 5.77 10.71
CA GLN A 46 4.33 5.25 12.05
C GLN A 46 3.87 3.78 12.18
N PRO A 47 4.52 2.98 13.04
CA PRO A 47 4.15 1.57 13.23
C PRO A 47 2.74 1.39 13.82
N ASP A 48 2.33 2.30 14.72
CA ASP A 48 1.06 2.22 15.47
C ASP A 48 0.03 3.26 15.00
N TYR A 49 0.28 3.94 13.88
CA TYR A 49 -0.57 5.02 13.35
C TYR A 49 -0.82 6.15 14.34
N THR A 50 0.11 6.39 15.27
CA THR A 50 0.06 7.47 16.25
C THR A 50 1.21 8.44 16.03
N TYR A 51 1.03 9.71 16.43
CA TYR A 51 2.09 10.71 16.33
C TYR A 51 2.05 11.67 17.53
N PRO A 52 3.22 12.06 18.10
CA PRO A 52 3.27 12.97 19.23
C PRO A 52 2.86 14.40 18.84
N LEU A 53 2.04 15.03 19.70
CA LEU A 53 1.61 16.42 19.52
C LEU A 53 2.77 17.41 19.60
N GLU A 54 3.81 17.11 20.37
CA GLU A 54 5.02 17.92 20.48
C GLU A 54 5.75 18.08 19.14
N ASN A 55 5.58 17.14 18.22
CA ASN A 55 6.21 17.14 16.89
C ASN A 55 5.40 17.89 15.84
N ILE A 56 4.27 18.52 16.18
CA ILE A 56 3.50 19.35 15.23
C ILE A 56 4.35 20.44 14.58
N PRO A 57 5.25 21.15 15.29
CA PRO A 57 6.13 22.14 14.66
C PRO A 57 7.04 21.55 13.57
N LEU A 58 7.48 20.30 13.71
CA LEU A 58 8.29 19.62 12.68
C LEU A 58 7.47 19.34 11.42
N VAL A 59 6.20 18.95 11.59
CA VAL A 59 5.26 18.75 10.47
C VAL A 59 5.02 20.08 9.78
N ALA A 60 4.74 21.14 10.52
CA ALA A 60 4.52 22.47 10.01
C ALA A 60 5.73 22.98 9.19
N TYR A 61 6.93 22.81 9.73
CA TYR A 61 8.17 23.14 9.02
C TYR A 61 8.34 22.37 7.72
N LYS A 62 8.11 21.03 7.76
CA LYS A 62 8.24 20.15 6.59
C LYS A 62 7.33 20.56 5.43
N TYR A 63 6.08 20.89 5.74
CA TYR A 63 5.07 21.23 4.75
C TYR A 63 4.93 22.76 4.52
N ARG A 64 5.82 23.56 5.14
CA ARG A 64 5.87 25.04 5.01
C ARG A 64 4.53 25.70 5.33
N THR A 65 3.92 25.28 6.43
CA THR A 65 2.68 25.83 6.98
C THR A 65 2.87 26.26 8.43
N GLU A 66 1.89 26.91 9.02
CA GLU A 66 1.93 27.39 10.39
C GLU A 66 1.54 26.26 11.37
N SER A 67 2.27 26.16 12.49
CA SER A 67 1.99 25.15 13.52
C SER A 67 0.58 25.29 14.10
N GLU A 68 0.06 26.51 14.18
CA GLU A 68 -1.29 26.79 14.64
C GLU A 68 -2.36 26.22 13.69
N LYS A 69 -2.16 26.32 12.38
CA LYS A 69 -3.07 25.71 11.40
C LYS A 69 -3.08 24.18 11.53
N VAL A 70 -1.90 23.57 11.73
CA VAL A 70 -1.80 22.13 11.95
C VAL A 70 -2.54 21.72 13.25
N ARG A 71 -2.36 22.47 14.34
CA ARG A 71 -3.08 22.26 15.60
C ARG A 71 -4.60 22.33 15.40
N ARG A 72 -5.09 23.35 14.73
CA ARG A 72 -6.52 23.50 14.44
C ARG A 72 -7.06 22.30 13.64
N VAL A 73 -6.35 21.79 12.67
CA VAL A 73 -6.77 20.59 11.93
C VAL A 73 -6.86 19.37 12.84
N VAL A 74 -5.97 19.23 13.82
CA VAL A 74 -5.98 18.11 14.76
C VAL A 74 -7.15 18.21 15.74
N PHE A 75 -7.43 19.40 16.30
CA PHE A 75 -8.34 19.57 17.42
C PHE A 75 -9.76 19.97 17.05
N ASP A 76 -9.95 20.86 16.04
CA ASP A 76 -11.23 21.57 15.87
C ASP A 76 -12.26 20.81 15.01
N PHE A 77 -11.84 19.85 14.21
CA PHE A 77 -12.69 19.24 13.18
C PHE A 77 -13.13 17.80 13.51
N GLY A 78 -12.59 17.20 14.58
CA GLY A 78 -12.92 15.83 14.97
C GLY A 78 -12.48 14.77 13.95
N LEU A 79 -11.48 15.08 13.13
CA LEU A 79 -10.85 14.18 12.16
C LEU A 79 -9.80 13.29 12.80
N PHE A 80 -9.25 13.76 13.91
CA PHE A 80 -8.26 13.07 14.73
C PHE A 80 -8.75 12.92 16.15
N ASN A 81 -8.23 11.93 16.84
CA ASN A 81 -8.44 11.70 18.26
C ASN A 81 -7.13 11.94 18.99
N VAL A 82 -7.22 12.59 20.15
CA VAL A 82 -6.07 12.88 21.01
C VAL A 82 -6.17 12.03 22.26
N VAL A 83 -5.05 11.47 22.72
CA VAL A 83 -4.92 10.67 23.95
C VAL A 83 -3.89 11.32 24.86
N ASP A 84 -4.27 11.52 26.11
CA ASP A 84 -3.44 12.06 27.19
C ASP A 84 -2.76 13.40 26.84
N ASP A 85 -3.34 14.17 25.93
CA ASP A 85 -2.75 15.41 25.40
C ASP A 85 -1.30 15.27 24.90
N LYS A 86 -0.91 14.05 24.53
CA LYS A 86 0.45 13.72 24.09
C LYS A 86 0.53 13.22 22.68
N ILE A 87 -0.42 12.38 22.28
CA ILE A 87 -0.42 11.72 20.96
C ILE A 87 -1.76 11.90 20.27
N PHE A 88 -1.74 11.89 18.94
CA PHE A 88 -2.96 11.87 18.16
C PHE A 88 -2.93 10.75 17.11
N PHE A 89 -4.11 10.33 16.67
CA PHE A 89 -4.32 9.30 15.66
C PHE A 89 -5.64 9.52 14.91
N SER A 90 -5.84 8.79 13.81
CA SER A 90 -7.08 8.86 13.03
C SER A 90 -7.77 7.49 12.99
N ASN A 91 -8.98 7.41 13.56
CA ASN A 91 -9.82 6.20 13.47
C ASN A 91 -10.14 5.83 12.01
N GLY A 92 -10.33 6.82 11.16
CA GLY A 92 -10.57 6.61 9.73
C GLY A 92 -9.38 5.94 9.03
N LEU A 93 -8.15 6.32 9.38
CA LEU A 93 -6.95 5.68 8.86
C LEU A 93 -6.82 4.25 9.37
N ILE A 94 -6.95 4.03 10.68
CA ILE A 94 -6.85 2.69 11.30
C ILE A 94 -7.84 1.73 10.65
N ARG A 95 -9.11 2.12 10.52
CA ARG A 95 -10.14 1.30 9.89
C ARG A 95 -9.81 0.93 8.44
N ARG A 96 -9.26 1.88 7.67
CA ARG A 96 -8.87 1.63 6.27
C ARG A 96 -7.64 0.73 6.14
N MET A 97 -6.74 0.79 7.13
CA MET A 97 -5.53 -0.03 7.12
C MET A 97 -5.73 -1.45 7.67
N GLN A 98 -6.73 -1.65 8.51
CA GLN A 98 -6.99 -2.94 9.16
C GLN A 98 -7.02 -4.14 8.21
N PRO A 99 -7.74 -4.14 7.08
CA PRO A 99 -7.76 -5.28 6.15
C PRO A 99 -6.38 -5.59 5.57
N MET A 100 -5.58 -4.56 5.30
CA MET A 100 -4.23 -4.71 4.76
C MET A 100 -3.26 -5.28 5.80
N ASP A 101 -3.41 -4.86 7.04
CA ASP A 101 -2.58 -5.32 8.16
C ASP A 101 -2.90 -6.78 8.52
N GLU A 102 -4.19 -7.15 8.50
CA GLU A 102 -4.65 -8.52 8.70
C GLU A 102 -4.15 -9.48 7.60
N GLU A 103 -4.28 -9.07 6.34
CA GLU A 103 -3.75 -9.84 5.22
C GLU A 103 -2.23 -10.03 5.33
N HIS A 104 -1.52 -8.98 5.71
CA HIS A 104 -0.09 -9.03 5.92
C HIS A 104 0.30 -9.98 7.05
N LYS A 105 -0.42 -9.93 8.18
CA LYS A 105 -0.23 -10.81 9.32
C LYS A 105 -0.46 -12.27 8.92
N SER A 106 -1.56 -12.55 8.24
CA SER A 106 -1.89 -13.89 7.73
C SER A 106 -0.81 -14.45 6.80
N ARG A 107 -0.33 -13.66 5.83
CA ARG A 107 0.77 -14.05 4.93
C ARG A 107 2.07 -14.33 5.68
N SER A 108 2.41 -13.50 6.67
CA SER A 108 3.60 -13.68 7.49
C SER A 108 3.54 -14.95 8.31
N GLU A 109 2.40 -15.24 8.92
CA GLU A 109 2.17 -16.48 9.69
C GLU A 109 2.21 -17.72 8.78
N GLY A 110 1.59 -17.66 7.62
CA GLY A 110 1.66 -18.70 6.60
C GLY A 110 3.09 -19.00 6.16
N GLY A 111 3.89 -17.96 5.93
CA GLY A 111 5.31 -18.09 5.61
C GLY A 111 6.13 -18.74 6.72
N LYS A 112 5.88 -18.35 7.98
CA LYS A 112 6.53 -18.97 9.16
C LYS A 112 6.18 -20.47 9.29
N LYS A 113 4.89 -20.80 9.15
CA LYS A 113 4.41 -22.20 9.20
C LYS A 113 5.03 -23.03 8.06
N GLY A 114 5.07 -22.49 6.83
CA GLY A 114 5.68 -23.17 5.69
C GLY A 114 7.18 -23.41 5.88
N MET A 115 7.90 -22.43 6.44
CA MET A 115 9.32 -22.59 6.76
C MET A 115 9.53 -23.64 7.86
N ALA A 116 8.76 -23.59 8.94
CA ALA A 116 8.85 -24.56 10.03
C ALA A 116 8.60 -26.02 9.55
N ASN A 117 7.60 -26.21 8.68
CA ASN A 117 7.32 -27.53 8.10
C ASN A 117 8.46 -28.01 7.19
N ARG A 118 9.07 -27.11 6.42
CA ARG A 118 10.23 -27.44 5.56
C ARG A 118 11.44 -27.88 6.39
N TRP A 119 11.68 -27.22 7.52
CA TRP A 119 12.76 -27.60 8.45
C TRP A 119 12.49 -28.94 9.13
N LYS A 120 11.26 -29.21 9.58
CA LYS A 120 10.87 -30.50 10.17
C LYS A 120 11.08 -31.67 9.18
N ASN A 121 10.62 -31.50 7.94
CA ASN A 121 10.79 -32.54 6.91
C ASN A 121 12.27 -32.77 6.56
N ASN A 122 13.09 -31.70 6.51
CA ASN A 122 14.54 -31.85 6.26
C ASN A 122 15.28 -32.57 7.42
N SER A 123 14.86 -32.37 8.67
CA SER A 123 15.45 -33.07 9.80
C SER A 123 15.12 -34.57 9.79
N VAL A 124 13.91 -34.94 9.40
CA VAL A 124 13.48 -36.33 9.25
C VAL A 124 14.27 -37.03 8.14
N ILE A 125 14.48 -36.39 7.00
CA ILE A 125 15.26 -36.92 5.88
C ILE A 125 16.74 -37.13 6.29
N LYS A 126 17.33 -36.20 7.06
CA LYS A 126 18.71 -36.37 7.55
C LYS A 126 18.85 -37.49 8.56
N SER A 127 17.85 -37.73 9.40
CA SER A 127 17.84 -38.87 10.34
C SER A 127 17.64 -40.22 9.63
N ALA A 128 16.87 -40.28 8.54
CA ALA A 128 16.66 -41.47 7.76
C ALA A 128 17.88 -41.86 6.89
N ASN A 129 18.67 -40.88 6.43
CA ASN A 129 19.84 -41.14 5.58
C ASN A 129 21.08 -41.65 6.35
N ASN A 130 21.07 -41.68 7.68
CA ASN A 130 22.16 -42.23 8.48
C ASN A 130 22.03 -43.74 8.69
N THR A 131 21.00 -44.41 8.14
CA THR A 131 20.75 -45.85 8.40
C THR A 131 20.59 -46.71 7.14
N VAL A 132 20.77 -46.19 5.92
CA VAL A 132 20.61 -47.03 4.70
C VAL A 132 21.71 -46.75 3.70
N ASP A 133 22.50 -47.78 3.46
CA ASP A 133 23.49 -48.00 2.42
C ASP A 133 22.95 -47.69 0.99
N ASN A 134 23.80 -47.04 0.20
CA ASN A 134 24.03 -47.16 -1.25
C ASN A 134 22.98 -47.86 -2.15
N SER A 135 21.81 -47.26 -2.39
CA SER A 135 21.05 -47.64 -3.61
C SER A 135 20.02 -46.61 -4.10
N VAL A 136 20.18 -45.32 -3.93
CA VAL A 136 19.21 -44.34 -4.48
C VAL A 136 19.92 -43.19 -5.21
N SER A 137 20.53 -43.47 -6.34
CA SER A 137 20.95 -42.44 -7.31
C SER A 137 19.93 -42.16 -8.41
N ASN A 138 18.77 -42.81 -8.45
CA ASN A 138 17.83 -42.69 -9.57
C ASN A 138 16.57 -41.85 -9.31
N THR A 139 16.30 -41.39 -8.08
CA THR A 139 15.06 -40.64 -7.78
C THR A 139 15.23 -39.10 -7.85
N LEU A 140 16.47 -38.59 -7.87
CA LEU A 140 16.75 -37.16 -7.90
C LEU A 140 16.63 -36.55 -9.31
N ASN A 141 16.71 -37.34 -10.38
CA ASN A 141 16.60 -36.82 -11.75
C ASN A 141 15.16 -36.63 -12.21
N ASN A 142 14.16 -37.26 -11.61
CA ASN A 142 12.77 -37.11 -12.02
C ASN A 142 12.09 -35.81 -11.52
N ASN A 143 12.62 -35.19 -10.45
CA ASN A 143 12.04 -33.94 -9.94
C ASN A 143 12.55 -32.67 -10.66
N LYS A 144 13.75 -32.70 -11.25
CA LYS A 144 14.23 -31.58 -12.09
C LYS A 144 13.44 -31.44 -13.39
N ASN A 145 13.12 -32.56 -14.04
CA ASN A 145 12.36 -32.55 -15.30
C ASN A 145 10.88 -32.13 -15.14
N ARG A 146 10.33 -32.15 -13.92
CA ARG A 146 8.95 -31.71 -13.64
C ARG A 146 8.84 -30.19 -13.46
N ILE A 147 9.91 -29.54 -13.02
CA ILE A 147 9.95 -28.08 -12.82
C ILE A 147 10.17 -27.37 -14.16
N ASP A 148 10.96 -27.95 -15.05
CA ASP A 148 11.23 -27.35 -16.37
C ASP A 148 10.05 -27.48 -17.33
N LYS A 149 9.24 -28.55 -17.26
CA LYS A 149 8.01 -28.68 -18.05
C LYS A 149 6.96 -27.62 -17.72
N ASN A 150 6.74 -27.32 -16.43
CA ASN A 150 5.79 -26.28 -16.02
C ASN A 150 6.24 -24.85 -16.38
N ARG A 151 7.52 -24.65 -16.70
CA ARG A 151 8.05 -23.35 -17.10
C ARG A 151 7.93 -23.12 -18.61
N THR A 152 7.99 -24.16 -19.41
CA THR A 152 7.80 -24.08 -20.86
C THR A 152 6.34 -23.92 -21.27
N ASP A 153 5.39 -24.55 -20.54
CA ASP A 153 3.96 -24.45 -20.83
C ASP A 153 3.39 -23.07 -20.49
N LYS A 154 3.86 -22.43 -19.41
CA LYS A 154 3.50 -21.02 -19.12
C LYS A 154 4.05 -20.00 -20.12
N LYS A 155 5.17 -20.30 -20.78
CA LYS A 155 5.74 -19.41 -21.79
C LYS A 155 5.05 -19.54 -23.15
N LYS A 156 4.44 -20.70 -23.44
CA LYS A 156 3.67 -20.94 -24.67
C LYS A 156 2.29 -20.27 -24.63
N LEU A 157 1.62 -20.27 -23.46
CA LEU A 157 0.33 -19.59 -23.27
C LEU A 157 0.40 -18.05 -23.27
N SER A 158 1.58 -17.46 -23.05
CA SER A 158 1.76 -16.00 -23.06
C SER A 158 2.14 -15.43 -24.44
N ILE A 159 2.41 -16.29 -25.41
CA ILE A 159 2.76 -15.86 -26.80
C ILE A 159 1.53 -15.88 -27.70
N GLU A 160 0.57 -16.78 -27.47
CA GLU A 160 -0.66 -16.87 -28.29
C GLU A 160 -1.72 -15.78 -28.01
N SER A 161 -1.56 -14.96 -26.94
CA SER A 161 -2.48 -13.87 -26.62
C SER A 161 -2.06 -12.49 -27.12
N LYS A 162 -1.02 -12.37 -27.97
CA LYS A 162 -0.51 -11.09 -28.48
C LYS A 162 -0.68 -10.86 -29.98
N GLU A 163 -1.32 -11.78 -30.69
CA GLU A 163 -1.59 -11.60 -32.11
C GLU A 163 -3.10 -11.51 -32.39
N SER A 164 -3.71 -10.39 -32.06
CA SER A 164 -4.85 -9.79 -32.81
C SER A 164 -5.34 -8.55 -32.06
N THR A 165 -4.97 -7.40 -32.50
CA THR A 165 -5.80 -6.18 -32.69
C THR A 165 -4.91 -4.99 -33.00
N ASP A 166 -4.33 -4.98 -34.22
CA ASP A 166 -4.01 -3.72 -34.89
C ASP A 166 -5.15 -3.39 -35.82
N LYS A 167 -6.05 -2.48 -35.38
CA LYS A 167 -6.91 -1.71 -36.29
C LYS A 167 -6.56 -0.24 -36.12
N PRO A 168 -6.29 0.50 -37.19
CA PRO A 168 -5.97 1.92 -37.14
C PRO A 168 -7.23 2.72 -36.78
N CYS A 169 -7.09 3.63 -35.84
CA CYS A 169 -8.11 4.62 -35.53
C CYS A 169 -8.11 5.72 -36.61
N GLU A 170 -9.07 5.69 -37.51
CA GLU A 170 -9.38 6.81 -38.39
C GLU A 170 -10.13 7.92 -37.64
N GLY A 171 -9.61 9.14 -37.76
CA GLY A 171 -10.39 10.37 -37.92
C GLY A 171 -11.11 10.95 -36.71
N LEU A 172 -10.43 11.81 -35.92
CA LEU A 172 -11.08 12.86 -35.15
C LEU A 172 -11.16 14.16 -35.98
N PRO A 173 -12.35 14.79 -36.10
CA PRO A 173 -12.49 16.03 -36.87
C PRO A 173 -11.93 17.23 -36.09
N ASN A 174 -11.23 18.09 -36.83
CA ASN A 174 -10.65 19.36 -36.42
C ASN A 174 -11.61 20.25 -35.59
N ALA A 175 -11.23 20.59 -34.37
CA ALA A 175 -11.83 21.65 -33.61
C ALA A 175 -11.46 22.99 -34.22
N ARG A 176 -12.47 23.75 -34.64
CA ARG A 176 -12.39 25.12 -35.17
C ARG A 176 -11.77 26.05 -34.13
N ARG A 177 -10.74 26.80 -34.54
CA ARG A 177 -10.18 27.93 -33.81
C ARG A 177 -11.26 29.01 -33.68
N LEU A 178 -11.65 29.35 -32.44
CA LEU A 178 -12.42 30.54 -32.15
C LEU A 178 -11.44 31.70 -32.05
N SER A 179 -11.56 32.63 -33.00
CA SER A 179 -10.88 33.93 -33.01
C SER A 179 -11.50 34.85 -31.96
N SER A 180 -10.69 35.42 -31.09
CA SER A 180 -11.08 36.46 -30.14
C SER A 180 -11.36 37.79 -30.89
N PRO A 181 -12.41 38.58 -30.53
CA PRO A 181 -12.57 39.92 -31.04
C PRO A 181 -11.68 40.92 -30.28
N ARG A 182 -10.94 41.75 -31.03
CA ARG A 182 -10.27 42.94 -30.53
C ARG A 182 -11.32 43.99 -30.17
N SER A 183 -11.26 44.48 -28.94
CA SER A 183 -11.96 45.69 -28.51
C SER A 183 -11.19 46.94 -28.95
N LYS A 184 -11.96 47.88 -29.50
CA LYS A 184 -11.56 49.27 -29.67
C LYS A 184 -11.72 50.04 -28.36
#